data_85015429d9e6f0e6822210e0519ec92c
#
_entry.id   85015429d9e6f0e6822210e0519ec92c
#
_cell.length_a   1.000
_cell.length_b   1.000
_cell.length_c   1.000
_cell.angle_alpha   90.00
_cell.angle_beta   90.00
_cell.angle_gamma   90.00
#
_symmetry.space_group_name_H-M   'P 1'
#
loop_
_entity.id
_entity.type
_entity.pdbx_description
1 polymer ?
#
loop_
_entity_poly.entity_id
_entity_poly.type
_entity_poly.pdbx_seq_one_letter_code
_entity_poly.pdbx_strand_id
1 'polypeptide(L)'
;MTSNQSSTATKYLCMILCFLLIIFFVYKLIRKPESSHKFITSERCLGSNAAVNNTFYSQFLEDYILAIIFKDIKKGTYIDVGANNPNNDSVTNYFYLKGWRGINIEPIDYWYKELVKFRPNDINLNIGISDRSENLILSVISTKNNKLVDVLSTFDPTVLKTALHDGYSYTSRSVPVKPLNDVLQDYHMKDINFISIDVEGMEAKVLHGIDLKKHRPWVFIIEAVEPRTITRSDGKWKNILTDNNYIYVMFDGINVYYVAKEHYKQLHNNFKKAYSCALDVNKKYHVINNKLDYAHST
;
A
#
# COMPACT_ATOMS: atom_id res chain seq x y z
N MET A 1 60.02 3.45 -16.21
CA MET A 1 59.09 3.91 -15.13
C MET A 1 57.72 4.33 -15.72
N THR A 2 57.02 3.45 -16.45
CA THR A 2 55.75 3.83 -17.16
C THR A 2 54.61 2.80 -17.01
N SER A 3 54.74 1.76 -16.18
CA SER A 3 53.72 0.69 -16.09
C SER A 3 52.76 0.80 -14.89
N ASN A 4 52.99 1.68 -13.94
CA ASN A 4 52.14 1.79 -12.73
C ASN A 4 51.01 2.82 -12.82
N GLN A 5 51.06 3.77 -13.75
CA GLN A 5 50.01 4.81 -13.86
C GLN A 5 48.73 4.30 -14.58
N SER A 6 48.87 3.36 -15.55
CA SER A 6 47.70 2.80 -16.25
C SER A 6 46.81 1.93 -15.37
N SER A 7 47.39 1.19 -14.41
CA SER A 7 46.66 0.32 -13.48
C SER A 7 45.78 1.13 -12.49
N THR A 8 46.24 2.30 -12.07
CA THR A 8 45.50 3.13 -11.11
C THR A 8 44.31 3.83 -11.79
N ALA A 9 44.49 4.37 -12.99
CA ALA A 9 43.42 5.00 -13.76
C ALA A 9 42.31 4.00 -14.12
N THR A 10 42.65 2.77 -14.48
CA THR A 10 41.68 1.71 -14.78
C THR A 10 40.88 1.30 -13.54
N LYS A 11 41.51 1.24 -12.35
CA LYS A 11 40.82 0.97 -11.08
C LYS A 11 39.86 2.09 -10.70
N TYR A 12 40.23 3.34 -10.85
CA TYR A 12 39.33 4.49 -10.61
C TYR A 12 38.16 4.51 -11.60
N LEU A 13 38.40 4.20 -12.88
CA LEU A 13 37.34 4.11 -13.87
C LEU A 13 36.35 2.98 -13.56
N CYS A 14 36.82 1.80 -13.13
CA CYS A 14 35.95 0.71 -12.67
C CYS A 14 35.17 1.08 -11.41
N MET A 15 35.76 1.74 -10.43
CA MET A 15 35.05 2.22 -9.24
C MET A 15 33.98 3.25 -9.60
N ILE A 16 34.27 4.20 -10.49
CA ILE A 16 33.28 5.18 -10.96
C ILE A 16 32.13 4.49 -11.72
N LEU A 17 32.44 3.52 -12.58
CA LEU A 17 31.42 2.73 -13.30
C LEU A 17 30.56 1.89 -12.34
N CYS A 18 31.16 1.24 -11.34
CA CYS A 18 30.42 0.52 -10.30
C CYS A 18 29.55 1.47 -9.47
N PHE A 19 30.07 2.64 -9.12
CA PHE A 19 29.31 3.66 -8.39
C PHE A 19 28.14 4.22 -9.21
N LEU A 20 28.34 4.46 -10.50
CA LEU A 20 27.29 4.88 -11.44
C LEU A 20 26.25 3.78 -11.67
N LEU A 21 26.66 2.51 -11.72
CA LEU A 21 25.74 1.37 -11.78
C LEU A 21 24.93 1.22 -10.50
N ILE A 22 25.55 1.42 -9.34
CA ILE A 22 24.84 1.41 -8.03
C ILE A 22 23.86 2.58 -7.99
N ILE A 23 24.27 3.80 -8.38
CA ILE A 23 23.38 4.97 -8.48
C ILE A 23 22.25 4.70 -9.47
N PHE A 24 22.52 4.07 -10.63
CA PHE A 24 21.51 3.73 -11.62
C PHE A 24 20.54 2.66 -11.10
N PHE A 25 21.03 1.65 -10.36
CA PHE A 25 20.20 0.64 -9.70
C PHE A 25 19.38 1.24 -8.56
N VAL A 26 19.99 2.07 -7.72
CA VAL A 26 19.31 2.81 -6.65
C VAL A 26 18.32 3.81 -7.26
N TYR A 27 18.66 4.49 -8.35
CA TYR A 27 17.75 5.37 -9.08
C TYR A 27 16.57 4.62 -9.70
N LYS A 28 16.78 3.39 -10.24
CA LYS A 28 15.68 2.52 -10.69
C LYS A 28 14.82 2.02 -9.53
N LEU A 29 15.40 1.76 -8.35
CA LEU A 29 14.68 1.38 -7.14
C LEU A 29 13.89 2.54 -6.52
N ILE A 30 14.37 3.79 -6.71
CA ILE A 30 13.77 5.01 -6.16
C ILE A 30 12.82 5.69 -7.18
N ARG A 31 13.02 5.46 -8.49
CA ARG A 31 12.11 5.96 -9.50
C ARG A 31 10.86 5.12 -9.49
N LYS A 32 9.86 5.55 -8.71
CA LYS A 32 8.49 5.10 -8.93
C LYS A 32 8.19 5.31 -10.41
N PRO A 33 7.75 4.29 -11.16
CA PRO A 33 7.19 4.55 -12.48
C PRO A 33 6.06 5.57 -12.30
N GLU A 34 5.92 6.53 -13.20
CA GLU A 34 4.73 7.40 -13.26
C GLU A 34 3.51 6.48 -13.29
N SER A 35 2.82 6.39 -12.18
CA SER A 35 1.93 5.30 -11.88
C SER A 35 0.51 5.57 -12.37
N SER A 36 0.30 5.31 -13.64
CA SER A 36 -0.96 4.77 -14.11
C SER A 36 -0.65 3.59 -15.02
N HIS A 37 -0.74 2.40 -14.47
CA HIS A 37 -0.46 1.21 -15.23
C HIS A 37 -1.64 0.89 -16.15
N LYS A 38 -1.56 1.30 -17.42
CA LYS A 38 -2.43 0.79 -18.46
C LYS A 38 -1.98 -0.61 -18.84
N PHE A 39 -2.46 -1.61 -18.12
CA PHE A 39 -2.25 -2.99 -18.53
C PHE A 39 -3.30 -3.39 -19.56
N ILE A 40 -2.87 -4.05 -20.63
CA ILE A 40 -3.78 -4.84 -21.47
C ILE A 40 -4.10 -6.10 -20.64
N THR A 41 -5.14 -6.01 -19.83
CA THR A 41 -5.63 -7.14 -19.05
C THR A 41 -6.24 -8.16 -19.98
N SER A 42 -5.89 -9.43 -19.81
CA SER A 42 -6.51 -10.49 -20.58
C SER A 42 -8.02 -10.59 -20.24
N GLU A 43 -8.87 -10.81 -21.23
CA GLU A 43 -10.31 -11.11 -21.05
C GLU A 43 -10.53 -12.21 -20.02
N ARG A 44 -9.57 -13.14 -19.92
CA ARG A 44 -9.54 -14.22 -18.93
C ARG A 44 -9.62 -13.69 -17.49
N CYS A 45 -9.02 -12.52 -17.18
CA CYS A 45 -8.89 -12.03 -15.81
C CYS A 45 -10.09 -11.21 -15.36
N LEU A 46 -10.57 -10.29 -16.17
CA LEU A 46 -11.66 -9.38 -15.81
C LEU A 46 -12.97 -9.62 -16.59
N GLY A 47 -12.96 -10.55 -17.58
CA GLY A 47 -14.08 -10.81 -18.48
C GLY A 47 -14.11 -9.88 -19.69
N SER A 48 -14.88 -10.26 -20.73
CA SER A 48 -14.90 -9.60 -22.04
C SER A 48 -15.36 -8.13 -21.99
N ASN A 49 -16.23 -7.77 -21.07
CA ASN A 49 -16.74 -6.39 -20.94
C ASN A 49 -15.79 -5.45 -20.18
N ALA A 50 -14.79 -5.97 -19.49
CA ALA A 50 -13.85 -5.19 -18.68
C ALA A 50 -12.45 -5.07 -19.31
N ALA A 51 -12.18 -5.84 -20.38
CA ALA A 51 -10.83 -5.93 -20.95
C ALA A 51 -10.36 -4.71 -21.73
N VAL A 52 -11.25 -3.82 -22.13
CA VAL A 52 -10.94 -2.87 -23.20
C VAL A 52 -10.34 -1.55 -22.73
N ASN A 53 -10.53 -1.08 -21.49
CA ASN A 53 -9.95 0.20 -21.03
C ASN A 53 -9.97 0.36 -19.49
N ASN A 54 -9.51 -0.61 -18.71
CA ASN A 54 -9.30 -0.38 -17.28
C ASN A 54 -7.89 0.19 -17.04
N THR A 55 -7.84 1.35 -16.42
CA THR A 55 -6.62 1.93 -15.87
C THR A 55 -6.57 1.56 -14.39
N PHE A 56 -5.44 1.05 -13.93
CA PHE A 56 -5.16 0.74 -12.55
C PHE A 56 -4.19 1.78 -12.00
N TYR A 57 -4.33 2.12 -10.74
CA TYR A 57 -3.71 3.29 -10.13
C TYR A 57 -2.79 2.96 -8.98
N SER A 58 -2.88 1.75 -8.44
CA SER A 58 -2.08 1.32 -7.30
C SER A 58 -0.62 1.03 -7.68
N GLN A 59 0.25 0.99 -6.68
CA GLN A 59 1.69 0.88 -6.88
C GLN A 59 2.12 -0.54 -7.31
N PHE A 60 1.47 -1.58 -6.74
CA PHE A 60 1.87 -2.98 -6.89
C PHE A 60 0.74 -3.91 -7.34
N LEU A 61 -0.24 -3.39 -8.12
CA LEU A 61 -1.39 -4.13 -8.64
C LEU A 61 -2.50 -4.42 -7.62
N GLU A 62 -2.53 -3.76 -6.47
CA GLU A 62 -3.51 -4.00 -5.41
C GLU A 62 -4.94 -3.81 -5.93
N ASP A 63 -5.19 -2.69 -6.61
CA ASP A 63 -6.51 -2.39 -7.20
C ASP A 63 -6.89 -3.36 -8.33
N TYR A 64 -5.92 -3.86 -9.11
CA TYR A 64 -6.14 -4.91 -10.09
C TYR A 64 -6.53 -6.24 -9.44
N ILE A 65 -5.79 -6.64 -8.41
CA ILE A 65 -6.05 -7.86 -7.62
C ILE A 65 -7.46 -7.77 -7.01
N LEU A 66 -7.77 -6.65 -6.35
CA LEU A 66 -9.08 -6.42 -5.74
C LEU A 66 -10.22 -6.36 -6.76
N ALA A 67 -9.99 -5.78 -7.95
CA ALA A 67 -10.97 -5.76 -9.01
C ALA A 67 -11.37 -7.16 -9.47
N ILE A 68 -10.44 -8.12 -9.45
CA ILE A 68 -10.73 -9.52 -9.75
C ILE A 68 -11.45 -10.19 -8.59
N ILE A 69 -11.03 -9.91 -7.34
CA ILE A 69 -11.66 -10.46 -6.14
C ILE A 69 -13.12 -10.04 -6.06
N PHE A 70 -13.40 -8.77 -6.30
CA PHE A 70 -14.72 -8.16 -6.18
C PHE A 70 -15.46 -7.98 -7.50
N LYS A 71 -15.07 -8.69 -8.57
CA LYS A 71 -15.63 -8.55 -9.94
C LYS A 71 -17.16 -8.67 -10.00
N ASP A 72 -17.77 -9.39 -9.08
CA ASP A 72 -19.21 -9.62 -9.02
C ASP A 72 -19.95 -8.57 -8.16
N ILE A 73 -19.22 -7.63 -7.51
CA ILE A 73 -19.77 -6.56 -6.68
C ILE A 73 -19.79 -5.25 -7.47
N LYS A 74 -20.96 -4.81 -7.84
CA LYS A 74 -21.13 -3.59 -8.67
C LYS A 74 -20.84 -2.30 -7.90
N LYS A 75 -21.26 -2.25 -6.63
CA LYS A 75 -21.05 -1.11 -5.72
C LYS A 75 -20.70 -1.66 -4.36
N GLY A 76 -19.62 -1.22 -3.80
CA GLY A 76 -19.15 -1.65 -2.50
C GLY A 76 -18.61 -0.50 -1.68
N THR A 77 -18.07 -0.86 -0.53
CA THR A 77 -17.56 0.08 0.45
C THR A 77 -16.14 -0.27 0.81
N TYR A 78 -15.30 0.76 0.93
CA TYR A 78 -13.90 0.60 1.35
C TYR A 78 -13.49 1.59 2.43
N ILE A 79 -12.41 1.27 3.12
CA ILE A 79 -11.68 2.16 4.01
C ILE A 79 -10.22 2.18 3.54
N ASP A 80 -9.65 3.37 3.41
CA ASP A 80 -8.27 3.59 2.99
C ASP A 80 -7.53 4.33 4.11
N VAL A 81 -6.67 3.61 4.85
CA VAL A 81 -5.89 4.15 5.97
C VAL A 81 -4.48 4.41 5.51
N GLY A 82 -4.11 5.68 5.41
CA GLY A 82 -2.90 6.16 4.73
C GLY A 82 -3.17 6.39 3.25
N ALA A 83 -4.31 7.04 2.92
CA ALA A 83 -4.82 7.14 1.55
C ALA A 83 -3.92 7.92 0.58
N ASN A 84 -3.04 8.80 1.08
CA ASN A 84 -2.06 9.55 0.31
C ASN A 84 -2.67 10.20 -0.95
N ASN A 85 -2.01 10.08 -2.11
CA ASN A 85 -2.41 10.68 -3.37
C ASN A 85 -3.72 10.07 -3.93
N PRO A 86 -4.78 10.87 -4.18
CA PRO A 86 -6.06 10.35 -4.65
C PRO A 86 -6.03 9.70 -6.04
N ASN A 87 -5.02 9.98 -6.85
CA ASN A 87 -4.99 9.59 -8.27
C ASN A 87 -3.85 8.62 -8.61
N ASN A 88 -2.70 8.75 -7.96
CA ASN A 88 -1.52 7.95 -8.23
C ASN A 88 -1.17 7.11 -7.00
N ASP A 89 -0.68 5.91 -7.19
CA ASP A 89 -0.35 4.95 -6.14
C ASP A 89 -1.55 4.64 -5.22
N SER A 90 -2.79 4.84 -5.69
CA SER A 90 -4.01 4.70 -4.91
C SER A 90 -4.68 3.35 -5.12
N VAL A 91 -4.83 2.58 -4.05
CA VAL A 91 -5.54 1.30 -4.03
C VAL A 91 -7.04 1.49 -4.32
N THR A 92 -7.60 2.62 -3.92
CA THR A 92 -9.05 2.86 -3.93
C THR A 92 -9.56 3.67 -5.11
N ASN A 93 -8.67 4.31 -5.91
CA ASN A 93 -9.10 5.16 -7.03
C ASN A 93 -9.92 4.42 -8.09
N TYR A 94 -9.49 3.21 -8.45
CA TYR A 94 -10.24 2.38 -9.39
C TYR A 94 -11.68 2.17 -8.91
N PHE A 95 -11.88 1.85 -7.64
CA PHE A 95 -13.18 1.59 -7.04
C PHE A 95 -14.05 2.85 -6.96
N TYR A 96 -13.47 3.97 -6.57
CA TYR A 96 -14.16 5.26 -6.57
C TYR A 96 -14.73 5.59 -7.96
N LEU A 97 -13.93 5.44 -9.02
CA LEU A 97 -14.33 5.69 -10.39
C LEU A 97 -15.41 4.69 -10.89
N LYS A 98 -15.45 3.48 -10.31
CA LYS A 98 -16.52 2.48 -10.56
C LYS A 98 -17.78 2.72 -9.72
N GLY A 99 -17.82 3.79 -8.93
CA GLY A 99 -19.00 4.18 -8.15
C GLY A 99 -19.07 3.58 -6.75
N TRP A 100 -17.99 2.93 -6.26
CA TRP A 100 -17.84 2.57 -4.88
C TRP A 100 -17.67 3.82 -4.01
N ARG A 101 -17.91 3.71 -2.71
CA ARG A 101 -17.74 4.82 -1.77
C ARG A 101 -17.03 4.34 -0.52
N GLY A 102 -16.27 5.25 0.10
CA GLY A 102 -15.50 4.88 1.27
C GLY A 102 -15.11 6.04 2.17
N ILE A 103 -14.23 5.71 3.10
CA ILE A 103 -13.54 6.67 3.95
C ILE A 103 -12.06 6.65 3.57
N ASN A 104 -11.52 7.81 3.23
CA ASN A 104 -10.09 8.02 3.05
C ASN A 104 -9.56 8.74 4.29
N ILE A 105 -8.53 8.19 4.92
CA ILE A 105 -7.92 8.71 6.14
C ILE A 105 -6.48 9.08 5.82
N GLU A 106 -6.16 10.38 5.91
CA GLU A 106 -4.87 10.91 5.49
C GLU A 106 -4.42 12.04 6.43
N PRO A 107 -3.35 11.83 7.20
CA PRO A 107 -2.88 12.84 8.15
C PRO A 107 -2.16 14.02 7.50
N ILE A 108 -1.64 13.91 6.27
CA ILE A 108 -0.91 14.99 5.59
C ILE A 108 -1.91 15.95 4.93
N ASP A 109 -1.95 17.21 5.39
CA ASP A 109 -2.89 18.23 4.90
C ASP A 109 -2.94 18.39 3.40
N TYR A 110 -1.80 18.29 2.74
CA TYR A 110 -1.73 18.43 1.28
C TYR A 110 -2.55 17.35 0.60
N TRP A 111 -2.34 16.09 0.98
CA TRP A 111 -3.07 14.97 0.39
C TRP A 111 -4.53 14.91 0.82
N TYR A 112 -4.83 15.25 2.07
CA TYR A 112 -6.22 15.41 2.51
C TYR A 112 -6.99 16.42 1.63
N LYS A 113 -6.40 17.58 1.33
CA LYS A 113 -7.02 18.59 0.45
C LYS A 113 -7.21 18.08 -0.98
N GLU A 114 -6.24 17.33 -1.50
CA GLU A 114 -6.37 16.69 -2.81
C GLU A 114 -7.45 15.59 -2.79
N LEU A 115 -7.57 14.80 -1.72
CA LEU A 115 -8.66 13.84 -1.55
C LEU A 115 -10.02 14.54 -1.52
N VAL A 116 -10.20 15.59 -0.77
CA VAL A 116 -11.45 16.38 -0.76
C VAL A 116 -11.82 16.88 -2.17
N LYS A 117 -10.84 17.31 -2.94
CA LYS A 117 -11.04 17.83 -4.28
C LYS A 117 -11.35 16.74 -5.31
N PHE A 118 -10.64 15.60 -5.30
CA PHE A 118 -10.75 14.55 -6.31
C PHE A 118 -11.70 13.40 -5.92
N ARG A 119 -11.99 13.25 -4.62
CA ARG A 119 -12.89 12.25 -4.05
C ARG A 119 -14.04 12.90 -3.26
N PRO A 120 -14.76 13.90 -3.84
CA PRO A 120 -15.78 14.67 -3.09
C PRO A 120 -16.98 13.83 -2.63
N ASN A 121 -17.17 12.64 -3.19
CA ASN A 121 -18.27 11.75 -2.80
C ASN A 121 -17.85 10.72 -1.73
N ASP A 122 -16.59 10.71 -1.32
CA ASP A 122 -16.10 9.93 -0.20
C ASP A 122 -16.08 10.78 1.08
N ILE A 123 -15.98 10.12 2.21
CA ILE A 123 -15.65 10.75 3.48
C ILE A 123 -14.11 10.87 3.53
N ASN A 124 -13.60 12.09 3.63
CA ASN A 124 -12.18 12.34 3.73
C ASN A 124 -11.84 12.91 5.11
N LEU A 125 -10.88 12.31 5.81
CA LEU A 125 -10.55 12.65 7.20
C LEU A 125 -9.07 13.03 7.32
N ASN A 126 -8.80 14.23 7.87
CA ASN A 126 -7.42 14.67 8.13
C ASN A 126 -7.00 14.29 9.56
N ILE A 127 -6.88 12.99 9.79
CA ILE A 127 -6.45 12.40 11.05
C ILE A 127 -5.52 11.21 10.78
N GLY A 128 -4.86 10.73 11.83
CA GLY A 128 -4.24 9.40 11.82
C GLY A 128 -5.12 8.37 12.52
N ILE A 129 -4.76 7.09 12.38
CA ILE A 129 -5.40 5.98 13.11
C ILE A 129 -4.39 5.38 14.09
N SER A 130 -4.86 5.06 15.29
CA SER A 130 -4.09 4.43 16.35
C SER A 130 -4.99 3.54 17.21
N ASP A 131 -4.45 2.98 18.29
CA ASP A 131 -5.19 2.15 19.26
C ASP A 131 -5.99 2.98 20.28
N ARG A 132 -5.78 4.30 20.34
CA ARG A 132 -6.48 5.24 21.23
C ARG A 132 -6.51 6.65 20.66
N SER A 133 -7.39 7.49 21.23
CA SER A 133 -7.51 8.90 20.84
C SER A 133 -6.47 9.75 21.57
N GLU A 134 -5.57 10.37 20.82
CA GLU A 134 -4.53 11.26 21.32
C GLU A 134 -4.00 12.16 20.19
N ASN A 135 -3.07 13.04 20.51
CA ASN A 135 -2.28 13.73 19.48
C ASN A 135 -0.90 13.08 19.38
N LEU A 136 -0.52 12.66 18.19
CA LEU A 136 0.79 12.11 17.88
C LEU A 136 1.59 13.08 17.01
N ILE A 137 2.91 12.98 17.09
CA ILE A 137 3.81 13.75 16.23
C ILE A 137 4.04 12.97 14.94
N LEU A 138 3.51 13.47 13.85
CA LEU A 138 3.79 12.99 12.51
C LEU A 138 5.10 13.60 12.01
N SER A 139 6.02 12.76 11.58
CA SER A 139 7.24 13.14 10.88
C SER A 139 7.00 13.12 9.37
N VAL A 140 6.82 14.28 8.77
CA VAL A 140 6.61 14.42 7.32
C VAL A 140 7.98 14.47 6.65
N ILE A 141 8.30 13.42 5.90
CA ILE A 141 9.62 13.22 5.31
C ILE A 141 9.77 13.98 3.99
N SER A 142 10.95 14.59 3.79
CA SER A 142 11.31 15.30 2.57
C SER A 142 12.77 15.06 2.19
N THR A 143 13.11 15.27 0.92
CA THR A 143 14.51 15.36 0.50
C THR A 143 15.19 16.59 1.10
N LYS A 144 16.53 16.64 1.09
CA LYS A 144 17.31 17.82 1.50
C LYS A 144 16.92 19.12 0.78
N ASN A 145 16.34 19.01 -0.41
CA ASN A 145 15.84 20.15 -1.20
C ASN A 145 14.34 20.41 -0.95
N ASN A 146 13.81 19.99 0.16
CA ASN A 146 12.40 20.14 0.57
C ASN A 146 11.38 19.58 -0.44
N LYS A 147 11.77 18.66 -1.32
CA LYS A 147 10.83 17.90 -2.12
C LYS A 147 10.19 16.85 -1.21
N LEU A 148 8.87 16.90 -1.07
CA LEU A 148 8.10 15.98 -0.25
C LEU A 148 8.35 14.53 -0.72
N VAL A 149 8.66 13.65 0.23
CA VAL A 149 8.75 12.19 0.08
C VAL A 149 7.79 11.60 1.09
N ASP A 150 6.56 11.99 0.93
CA ASP A 150 5.43 11.76 1.83
C ASP A 150 5.11 10.29 2.09
N VAL A 151 5.40 9.44 1.11
CA VAL A 151 5.28 7.97 1.23
C VAL A 151 6.14 7.33 2.33
N LEU A 152 7.03 8.10 2.94
CA LEU A 152 7.85 7.66 4.09
C LEU A 152 7.44 8.38 5.37
N SER A 153 6.37 9.19 5.33
CA SER A 153 5.94 9.96 6.50
C SER A 153 5.31 9.04 7.53
N THR A 154 5.74 9.16 8.78
CA THR A 154 5.45 8.17 9.80
C THR A 154 5.25 8.79 11.17
N PHE A 155 4.50 8.10 12.03
CA PHE A 155 4.44 8.32 13.47
C PHE A 155 5.46 7.46 14.24
N ASP A 156 6.14 6.51 13.57
CA ASP A 156 7.13 5.61 14.20
C ASP A 156 8.51 6.26 14.25
N PRO A 157 9.08 6.52 15.44
CA PRO A 157 10.43 7.08 15.59
C PRO A 157 11.53 6.20 14.97
N THR A 158 11.32 4.90 14.86
CA THR A 158 12.31 3.96 14.29
C THR A 158 12.39 4.17 12.78
N VAL A 159 11.25 4.30 12.10
CA VAL A 159 11.17 4.61 10.67
C VAL A 159 11.80 5.98 10.39
N LEU A 160 11.49 7.01 11.21
CA LEU A 160 12.12 8.32 11.12
C LEU A 160 13.64 8.23 11.23
N LYS A 161 14.16 7.49 12.22
CA LYS A 161 15.60 7.32 12.41
C LYS A 161 16.28 6.72 11.18
N THR A 162 15.66 5.73 10.55
CA THR A 162 16.15 5.12 9.31
C THR A 162 16.16 6.13 8.16
N ALA A 163 15.09 6.89 7.98
CA ALA A 163 15.00 7.93 6.96
C ALA A 163 16.10 9.00 7.13
N LEU A 164 16.37 9.44 8.36
CA LEU A 164 17.43 10.42 8.67
C LEU A 164 18.83 9.85 8.37
N HIS A 165 19.08 8.58 8.71
CA HIS A 165 20.33 7.90 8.38
C HIS A 165 20.58 7.89 6.87
N ASP A 166 19.52 7.73 6.07
CA ASP A 166 19.58 7.72 4.61
C ASP A 166 19.62 9.13 3.99
N GLY A 167 19.72 10.17 4.82
CA GLY A 167 19.94 11.54 4.41
C GLY A 167 18.70 12.31 4.04
N TYR A 168 17.50 11.86 4.41
CA TYR A 168 16.27 12.65 4.30
C TYR A 168 16.20 13.72 5.39
N SER A 169 15.33 14.70 5.17
CA SER A 169 14.92 15.71 6.14
C SER A 169 13.48 15.46 6.57
N TYR A 170 13.03 16.11 7.63
CA TYR A 170 11.63 16.02 8.05
C TYR A 170 11.15 17.32 8.67
N THR A 171 9.84 17.48 8.70
CA THR A 171 9.12 18.44 9.52
C THR A 171 8.16 17.71 10.43
N SER A 172 8.03 18.18 11.67
CA SER A 172 7.11 17.58 12.64
C SER A 172 5.82 18.37 12.72
N ARG A 173 4.70 17.66 12.83
CA ARG A 173 3.41 18.27 13.14
C ARG A 173 2.61 17.40 14.10
N SER A 174 1.86 18.04 14.99
CA SER A 174 0.90 17.36 15.86
C SER A 174 -0.36 17.04 15.06
N VAL A 175 -0.77 15.76 15.07
CA VAL A 175 -1.93 15.26 14.34
C VAL A 175 -2.84 14.52 15.31
N PRO A 176 -4.16 14.80 15.32
CA PRO A 176 -5.10 13.99 16.08
C PRO A 176 -5.17 12.58 15.50
N VAL A 177 -5.11 11.59 16.37
CA VAL A 177 -5.34 10.19 16.02
C VAL A 177 -6.49 9.62 16.84
N LYS A 178 -7.19 8.64 16.31
CA LYS A 178 -8.25 7.92 17.03
C LYS A 178 -8.34 6.45 16.56
N PRO A 179 -9.01 5.59 17.35
CA PRO A 179 -9.28 4.23 16.95
C PRO A 179 -10.11 4.16 15.67
N LEU A 180 -9.78 3.19 14.80
CA LEU A 180 -10.58 2.94 13.59
C LEU A 180 -12.02 2.56 13.95
N ASN A 181 -12.22 1.85 15.07
CA ASN A 181 -13.54 1.53 15.62
C ASN A 181 -14.43 2.78 15.79
N ASP A 182 -13.87 3.87 16.31
CA ASP A 182 -14.61 5.11 16.54
C ASP A 182 -14.98 5.78 15.22
N VAL A 183 -14.07 5.79 14.25
CA VAL A 183 -14.34 6.28 12.89
C VAL A 183 -15.48 5.49 12.25
N LEU A 184 -15.41 4.16 12.28
CA LEU A 184 -16.46 3.32 11.71
C LEU A 184 -17.81 3.52 12.36
N GLN A 185 -17.83 3.80 13.67
CA GLN A 185 -19.03 4.07 14.42
C GLN A 185 -19.59 5.47 14.11
N ASP A 186 -18.76 6.51 14.11
CA ASP A 186 -19.15 7.90 13.83
C ASP A 186 -19.82 8.04 12.46
N TYR A 187 -19.31 7.32 11.47
CA TYR A 187 -19.83 7.36 10.09
C TYR A 187 -20.77 6.21 9.75
N HIS A 188 -21.20 5.44 10.74
CA HIS A 188 -22.16 4.32 10.61
C HIS A 188 -21.78 3.32 9.51
N MET A 189 -20.46 3.04 9.36
CA MET A 189 -19.96 2.16 8.31
C MET A 189 -20.39 0.72 8.55
N LYS A 190 -21.02 0.14 7.53
CA LYS A 190 -21.50 -1.26 7.51
C LYS A 190 -21.07 -1.91 6.20
N ASP A 191 -21.03 -3.23 6.20
CA ASP A 191 -20.77 -4.04 5.00
C ASP A 191 -19.51 -3.60 4.23
N ILE A 192 -18.40 -3.43 4.96
CA ILE A 192 -17.13 -3.00 4.40
C ILE A 192 -16.53 -4.15 3.58
N ASN A 193 -16.36 -3.94 2.27
CA ASN A 193 -15.79 -4.96 1.40
C ASN A 193 -14.28 -5.10 1.60
N PHE A 194 -13.56 -3.99 1.73
CA PHE A 194 -12.15 -4.07 2.10
C PHE A 194 -11.66 -2.85 2.90
N ILE A 195 -10.60 -3.10 3.67
CA ILE A 195 -9.80 -2.07 4.31
C ILE A 195 -8.37 -2.19 3.78
N SER A 196 -7.82 -1.08 3.26
CA SER A 196 -6.41 -0.92 2.95
C SER A 196 -5.71 -0.23 4.12
N ILE A 197 -4.56 -0.73 4.54
CA ILE A 197 -3.74 -0.17 5.62
C ILE A 197 -2.29 -0.08 5.14
N ASP A 198 -1.83 1.15 5.00
CA ASP A 198 -0.44 1.49 4.65
C ASP A 198 -0.06 2.73 5.46
N VAL A 199 0.57 2.54 6.61
CA VAL A 199 0.80 3.58 7.62
C VAL A 199 2.25 3.62 8.12
N GLU A 200 3.17 3.05 7.33
CA GLU A 200 4.61 3.16 7.52
C GLU A 200 5.05 2.81 8.96
N GLY A 201 4.66 1.59 9.42
CA GLY A 201 5.08 1.01 10.69
C GLY A 201 4.05 1.04 11.82
N MET A 202 2.85 1.59 11.60
CA MET A 202 1.80 1.68 12.61
C MET A 202 0.65 0.66 12.43
N GLU A 203 0.80 -0.33 11.54
CA GLU A 203 -0.24 -1.32 11.17
C GLU A 203 -0.79 -2.05 12.40
N ALA A 204 0.11 -2.44 13.34
CA ALA A 204 -0.29 -3.08 14.59
C ALA A 204 -1.24 -2.20 15.43
N LYS A 205 -0.97 -0.89 15.53
CA LYS A 205 -1.81 0.04 16.29
C LYS A 205 -3.15 0.27 15.60
N VAL A 206 -3.17 0.37 14.27
CA VAL A 206 -4.41 0.45 13.50
C VAL A 206 -5.28 -0.77 13.77
N LEU A 207 -4.70 -1.98 13.75
CA LEU A 207 -5.41 -3.24 14.00
C LEU A 207 -5.87 -3.38 15.45
N HIS A 208 -5.13 -2.87 16.42
CA HIS A 208 -5.60 -2.79 17.82
C HIS A 208 -6.74 -1.77 18.01
N GLY A 209 -6.84 -0.79 17.11
CA GLY A 209 -7.87 0.24 17.13
C GLY A 209 -9.23 -0.18 16.53
N ILE A 210 -9.38 -1.43 16.08
CA ILE A 210 -10.66 -1.93 15.53
C ILE A 210 -11.21 -3.12 16.33
N ASP A 211 -12.49 -3.10 16.66
CA ASP A 211 -13.18 -4.26 17.20
C ASP A 211 -13.63 -5.21 16.09
N LEU A 212 -12.82 -6.23 15.84
CA LEU A 212 -13.06 -7.23 14.78
C LEU A 212 -14.20 -8.20 15.07
N LYS A 213 -14.80 -8.16 16.25
CA LYS A 213 -16.05 -8.88 16.55
C LYS A 213 -17.27 -8.07 16.11
N LYS A 214 -17.17 -6.76 16.17
CA LYS A 214 -18.24 -5.82 15.80
C LYS A 214 -18.16 -5.43 14.32
N HIS A 215 -16.99 -5.10 13.84
CA HIS A 215 -16.73 -4.71 12.45
C HIS A 215 -16.03 -5.85 11.73
N ARG A 216 -16.67 -6.36 10.67
CA ARG A 216 -16.22 -7.53 9.93
C ARG A 216 -15.96 -7.21 8.46
N PRO A 217 -14.91 -6.41 8.14
CA PRO A 217 -14.53 -6.21 6.74
C PRO A 217 -14.30 -7.55 6.04
N TRP A 218 -14.72 -7.67 4.79
CA TRP A 218 -14.55 -8.91 4.05
C TRP A 218 -13.08 -9.22 3.81
N VAL A 219 -12.30 -8.19 3.42
CA VAL A 219 -10.87 -8.34 3.10
C VAL A 219 -10.07 -7.23 3.77
N PHE A 220 -8.92 -7.58 4.32
CA PHE A 220 -7.85 -6.66 4.67
C PHE A 220 -6.72 -6.77 3.65
N ILE A 221 -6.20 -5.61 3.24
CA ILE A 221 -4.93 -5.47 2.50
C ILE A 221 -4.04 -4.62 3.39
N ILE A 222 -2.91 -5.15 3.80
CA ILE A 222 -2.07 -4.49 4.79
C ILE A 222 -0.63 -4.56 4.33
N GLU A 223 0.06 -3.42 4.33
CA GLU A 223 1.50 -3.41 4.11
C GLU A 223 2.20 -4.32 5.13
N ALA A 224 3.05 -5.20 4.64
CA ALA A 224 3.64 -6.28 5.43
C ALA A 224 5.15 -6.38 5.28
N VAL A 225 5.79 -5.31 4.89
CA VAL A 225 7.25 -5.20 4.80
C VAL A 225 7.73 -4.03 5.66
N GLU A 226 8.94 -4.17 6.21
CA GLU A 226 9.58 -3.04 6.87
C GLU A 226 9.80 -1.92 5.84
N PRO A 227 9.55 -0.67 6.19
CA PRO A 227 9.69 0.46 5.27
C PRO A 227 11.01 0.42 4.50
N ARG A 228 10.93 0.57 3.17
CA ARG A 228 12.07 0.57 2.24
C ARG A 228 12.87 -0.73 2.18
N THR A 229 12.30 -1.83 2.63
CA THR A 229 12.93 -3.15 2.57
C THR A 229 12.01 -4.15 1.88
N ILE A 230 12.47 -5.40 1.78
CA ILE A 230 11.66 -6.56 1.39
C ILE A 230 11.42 -7.51 2.58
N THR A 231 11.81 -7.08 3.79
CA THR A 231 11.72 -7.91 5.00
C THR A 231 10.29 -7.88 5.53
N ARG A 232 9.71 -9.05 5.73
CA ARG A 232 8.35 -9.18 6.27
C ARG A 232 8.24 -8.62 7.68
N SER A 233 7.21 -7.79 7.91
CA SER A 233 6.89 -7.14 9.19
C SER A 233 5.64 -7.69 9.88
N ASP A 234 4.79 -8.43 9.16
CA ASP A 234 3.49 -8.93 9.62
C ASP A 234 3.57 -9.88 10.83
N GLY A 235 4.74 -10.43 11.14
CA GLY A 235 4.95 -11.21 12.36
C GLY A 235 4.54 -10.49 13.65
N LYS A 236 4.55 -9.16 13.65
CA LYS A 236 4.22 -8.31 14.79
C LYS A 236 2.71 -8.24 15.09
N TRP A 237 1.86 -8.48 14.11
CA TRP A 237 0.42 -8.18 14.20
C TRP A 237 -0.52 -9.21 13.55
N LYS A 238 -0.03 -10.15 12.77
CA LYS A 238 -0.86 -11.15 12.08
C LYS A 238 -1.82 -11.91 13.01
N ASN A 239 -1.41 -12.18 14.25
CA ASN A 239 -2.24 -12.88 15.22
C ASN A 239 -3.53 -12.11 15.56
N ILE A 240 -3.50 -10.76 15.48
CA ILE A 240 -4.72 -9.95 15.69
C ILE A 240 -5.81 -10.36 14.72
N LEU A 241 -5.45 -10.66 13.48
CA LEU A 241 -6.40 -11.09 12.45
C LEU A 241 -6.75 -12.57 12.58
N THR A 242 -5.75 -13.46 12.72
CA THR A 242 -6.00 -14.91 12.78
C THR A 242 -6.83 -15.32 13.99
N ASP A 243 -6.59 -14.71 15.15
CA ASP A 243 -7.37 -14.98 16.38
C ASP A 243 -8.80 -14.44 16.28
N ASN A 244 -9.07 -13.55 15.33
CA ASN A 244 -10.40 -13.03 15.01
C ASN A 244 -11.01 -13.67 13.75
N ASN A 245 -10.59 -14.89 13.40
CA ASN A 245 -11.14 -15.66 12.29
C ASN A 245 -10.96 -15.01 10.92
N TYR A 246 -9.83 -14.35 10.67
CA TYR A 246 -9.38 -13.97 9.35
C TYR A 246 -8.38 -15.00 8.83
N ILE A 247 -8.53 -15.38 7.58
CA ILE A 247 -7.70 -16.36 6.90
C ILE A 247 -6.70 -15.61 6.02
N TYR A 248 -5.40 -15.88 6.21
CA TYR A 248 -4.36 -15.43 5.29
C TYR A 248 -4.56 -16.08 3.94
N VAL A 249 -4.48 -15.30 2.85
CA VAL A 249 -4.71 -15.80 1.49
C VAL A 249 -3.49 -15.65 0.61
N MET A 250 -2.89 -14.46 0.57
CA MET A 250 -1.77 -14.22 -0.32
C MET A 250 -0.90 -13.05 0.15
N PHE A 251 0.29 -13.00 -0.41
CA PHE A 251 1.22 -11.87 -0.35
C PHE A 251 1.56 -11.44 -1.77
N ASP A 252 1.41 -10.16 -2.08
CA ASP A 252 1.66 -9.62 -3.41
C ASP A 252 3.08 -9.12 -3.64
N GLY A 253 3.94 -9.22 -2.63
CA GLY A 253 5.30 -8.74 -2.64
C GLY A 253 5.54 -7.55 -1.68
N ILE A 254 4.50 -6.87 -1.27
CA ILE A 254 4.48 -5.78 -0.31
C ILE A 254 3.35 -5.99 0.70
N ASN A 255 2.14 -6.28 0.23
CA ASN A 255 0.95 -6.38 1.05
C ASN A 255 0.53 -7.83 1.29
N VAL A 256 -0.06 -8.08 2.45
CA VAL A 256 -0.77 -9.33 2.75
C VAL A 256 -2.27 -9.13 2.65
N TYR A 257 -2.95 -10.19 2.21
CA TYR A 257 -4.39 -10.24 2.07
C TYR A 257 -4.97 -11.24 3.06
N TYR A 258 -5.87 -10.77 3.90
CA TYR A 258 -6.65 -11.58 4.82
C TYR A 258 -8.12 -11.48 4.47
N VAL A 259 -8.84 -12.61 4.54
CA VAL A 259 -10.28 -12.66 4.29
C VAL A 259 -11.02 -13.15 5.52
N ALA A 260 -12.12 -12.51 5.86
CA ALA A 260 -13.01 -12.99 6.93
C ALA A 260 -13.51 -14.39 6.60
N LYS A 261 -13.46 -15.30 7.57
CA LYS A 261 -13.79 -16.74 7.40
C LYS A 261 -15.16 -16.96 6.75
N GLU A 262 -16.14 -16.12 7.11
CA GLU A 262 -17.49 -16.15 6.57
C GLU A 262 -17.58 -15.84 5.07
N HIS A 263 -16.63 -15.06 4.53
CA HIS A 263 -16.55 -14.69 3.12
C HIS A 263 -15.55 -15.54 2.33
N TYR A 264 -14.75 -16.39 2.99
CA TYR A 264 -13.71 -17.17 2.35
C TYR A 264 -14.23 -18.05 1.22
N LYS A 265 -15.32 -18.82 1.48
CA LYS A 265 -15.91 -19.73 0.47
C LYS A 265 -16.37 -18.97 -0.78
N GLN A 266 -16.93 -17.78 -0.59
CA GLN A 266 -17.41 -16.92 -1.68
C GLN A 266 -16.28 -16.38 -2.53
N LEU A 267 -15.19 -15.94 -1.90
CA LEU A 267 -14.11 -15.20 -2.55
C LEU A 267 -12.92 -16.07 -2.98
N HIS A 268 -12.79 -17.29 -2.45
CA HIS A 268 -11.62 -18.15 -2.63
C HIS A 268 -11.22 -18.34 -4.11
N ASN A 269 -12.18 -18.65 -4.99
CA ASN A 269 -11.89 -18.83 -6.42
C ASN A 269 -11.44 -17.53 -7.09
N ASN A 270 -11.99 -16.39 -6.66
CA ASN A 270 -11.59 -15.08 -7.17
C ASN A 270 -10.16 -14.72 -6.70
N PHE A 271 -9.78 -15.06 -5.46
CA PHE A 271 -8.41 -14.93 -4.98
C PHE A 271 -7.42 -15.77 -5.79
N LYS A 272 -7.71 -17.05 -6.03
CA LYS A 272 -6.87 -17.91 -6.89
C LYS A 272 -6.68 -17.32 -8.29
N LYS A 273 -7.75 -16.80 -8.85
CA LYS A 273 -7.72 -16.15 -10.15
C LYS A 273 -6.90 -14.87 -10.12
N ALA A 274 -7.11 -14.02 -9.11
CA ALA A 274 -6.37 -12.76 -8.93
C ALA A 274 -4.87 -13.01 -8.82
N TYR A 275 -4.45 -13.99 -8.01
CA TYR A 275 -3.05 -14.39 -7.88
C TYR A 275 -2.45 -14.84 -9.21
N SER A 276 -3.12 -15.74 -9.94
CA SER A 276 -2.65 -16.18 -11.26
C SER A 276 -2.52 -15.03 -12.25
N CYS A 277 -3.49 -14.11 -12.26
CA CYS A 277 -3.48 -12.95 -13.13
C CYS A 277 -2.38 -11.94 -12.75
N ALA A 278 -2.14 -11.72 -11.47
CA ALA A 278 -1.05 -10.88 -10.98
C ALA A 278 0.32 -11.45 -11.38
N LEU A 279 0.50 -12.77 -11.27
CA LEU A 279 1.73 -13.44 -11.74
C LEU A 279 1.96 -13.24 -13.24
N ASP A 280 0.92 -13.35 -14.07
CA ASP A 280 1.02 -13.18 -15.52
C ASP A 280 1.39 -11.72 -15.87
N VAL A 281 0.77 -10.73 -15.19
CA VAL A 281 1.11 -9.31 -15.36
C VAL A 281 2.54 -9.05 -14.89
N ASN A 282 2.93 -9.56 -13.73
CA ASN A 282 4.26 -9.34 -13.19
C ASN A 282 5.36 -9.95 -14.07
N LYS A 283 5.16 -11.14 -14.63
CA LYS A 283 6.09 -11.76 -15.61
C LYS A 283 6.30 -10.87 -16.83
N LYS A 284 5.26 -10.18 -17.29
CA LYS A 284 5.29 -9.36 -18.50
C LYS A 284 5.85 -7.96 -18.27
N TYR A 285 5.48 -7.34 -17.14
CA TYR A 285 5.73 -5.91 -16.90
C TYR A 285 6.70 -5.63 -15.76
N HIS A 286 7.10 -6.66 -14.98
CA HIS A 286 8.03 -6.54 -13.84
C HIS A 286 7.62 -5.47 -12.82
N VAL A 287 6.32 -5.42 -12.48
CA VAL A 287 5.74 -4.42 -11.58
C VAL A 287 6.13 -4.68 -10.12
N ILE A 288 6.22 -5.96 -9.75
CA ILE A 288 6.49 -6.40 -8.37
C ILE A 288 7.91 -6.94 -8.29
N ASN A 289 8.72 -6.33 -7.44
CA ASN A 289 10.13 -6.74 -7.25
C ASN A 289 10.30 -7.90 -6.27
N ASN A 290 9.27 -8.23 -5.51
CA ASN A 290 9.29 -9.26 -4.48
C ASN A 290 8.55 -10.53 -4.93
N LYS A 291 8.76 -11.65 -4.21
CA LYS A 291 8.11 -12.92 -4.53
C LYS A 291 6.64 -12.87 -4.09
N LEU A 292 5.73 -13.11 -5.04
CA LEU A 292 4.33 -13.39 -4.73
C LEU A 292 4.21 -14.75 -4.04
N ASP A 293 3.33 -14.83 -3.06
CA ASP A 293 3.00 -16.06 -2.35
C ASP A 293 1.49 -16.24 -2.23
N TYR A 294 1.02 -17.48 -2.28
CA TYR A 294 -0.37 -17.85 -2.12
C TYR A 294 -0.49 -18.97 -1.09
N ALA A 295 -1.41 -18.81 -0.15
CA ALA A 295 -1.66 -19.84 0.84
C ALA A 295 -2.20 -21.10 0.16
N HIS A 296 -1.40 -22.16 0.15
CA HIS A 296 -1.90 -23.47 -0.25
C HIS A 296 -2.87 -23.92 0.84
N SER A 297 -4.14 -24.14 0.45
CA SER A 297 -5.13 -24.75 1.34
C SER A 297 -4.60 -26.09 1.83
N THR A 298 -4.28 -26.18 3.11
CA THR A 298 -4.15 -27.42 3.84
C THR A 298 -5.52 -28.09 3.97
#